data_661de52e7fdff49d4345747b4a624c58
#
_entry.id   661de52e7fdff49d4345747b4a624c58
#
_cell.length_a   1.000
_cell.length_b   1.000
_cell.length_c   1.000
_cell.angle_alpha   90.00
_cell.angle_beta   90.00
_cell.angle_gamma   90.00
#
_symmetry.space_group_name_H-M   'P 1'
#
loop_
_entity.id
_entity.type
_entity.pdbx_description
1 polymer ?
#
loop_
_entity_poly.entity_id
_entity_poly.type
_entity_poly.pdbx_seq_one_letter_code
_entity_poly.pdbx_strand_id
1 'polypeptide(L)'
;MLTVFSFRRPYGQKNFGDDVSLELVSRVLKTPVLWQKQYKADINGIGSNLQSLATANMRRRFFIQQIFGKKSYIWGSGNISNNQISLPHKNILALRGPLTHKTIKNISHKASIAYGDPGILFGRYWPKTSQAVFDVGLVLHYKDCHLSCDIKKLYPEIKI
;
A
#
# COMPACT_ATOMS: atom_id res chain seq x y z
N MET A 1 -13.85 2.34 -16.25
CA MET A 1 -13.70 1.47 -15.06
C MET A 1 -12.46 1.90 -14.32
N LEU A 2 -12.55 2.05 -13.00
CA LEU A 2 -11.44 2.49 -12.14
C LEU A 2 -10.37 1.40 -12.01
N THR A 3 -9.11 1.81 -11.99
CA THR A 3 -7.98 0.87 -11.90
C THR A 3 -7.09 1.18 -10.70
N VAL A 4 -6.63 0.13 -10.04
CA VAL A 4 -5.80 0.21 -8.83
C VAL A 4 -4.50 -0.55 -9.05
N PHE A 5 -3.40 0.02 -8.62
CA PHE A 5 -2.13 -0.68 -8.51
C PHE A 5 -1.96 -1.24 -7.09
N SER A 6 -1.65 -2.51 -7.03
CA SER A 6 -1.04 -3.17 -5.88
C SER A 6 0.14 -4.00 -6.34
N PHE A 7 1.12 -4.18 -5.47
CA PHE A 7 2.29 -4.99 -5.82
C PHE A 7 1.87 -6.46 -5.95
N ARG A 8 2.23 -7.09 -7.06
CA ARG A 8 2.02 -8.52 -7.30
C ARG A 8 3.37 -9.23 -7.30
N ARG A 9 3.51 -10.22 -6.46
CA ARG A 9 4.72 -11.04 -6.41
C ARG A 9 4.75 -12.02 -7.58
N PRO A 10 5.95 -12.36 -8.08
CA PRO A 10 6.11 -13.47 -9.01
C PRO A 10 5.57 -14.78 -8.41
N TYR A 11 5.19 -15.70 -9.28
CA TYR A 11 4.78 -17.07 -8.90
C TYR A 11 3.55 -17.17 -8.00
N GLY A 12 2.64 -16.19 -8.04
CA GLY A 12 1.36 -16.27 -7.34
C GLY A 12 1.45 -16.19 -5.80
N GLN A 13 2.59 -15.81 -5.26
CA GLN A 13 2.72 -15.59 -3.81
C GLN A 13 1.77 -14.48 -3.37
N LYS A 14 0.87 -14.81 -2.45
CA LYS A 14 -0.09 -13.87 -1.89
C LYS A 14 0.56 -13.00 -0.82
N ASN A 15 0.19 -11.73 -0.79
CA ASN A 15 0.52 -10.81 0.29
C ASN A 15 -0.77 -10.08 0.65
N PHE A 16 -1.28 -10.33 1.84
CA PHE A 16 -2.55 -9.78 2.29
C PHE A 16 -2.62 -8.26 2.13
N GLY A 17 -1.57 -7.54 2.54
CA GLY A 17 -1.54 -6.07 2.44
C GLY A 17 -1.64 -5.55 1.00
N ASP A 18 -0.99 -6.23 0.06
CA ASP A 18 -1.04 -5.85 -1.35
C ASP A 18 -2.37 -6.27 -1.99
N ASP A 19 -2.85 -7.48 -1.68
CA ASP A 19 -4.07 -8.05 -2.28
C ASP A 19 -5.33 -7.31 -1.83
N VAL A 20 -5.38 -6.87 -0.57
CA VAL A 20 -6.54 -6.15 -0.01
C VAL A 20 -6.76 -4.77 -0.61
N SER A 21 -5.75 -4.20 -1.27
CA SER A 21 -5.85 -2.87 -1.88
C SER A 21 -7.03 -2.73 -2.85
N LEU A 22 -7.21 -3.71 -3.74
CA LEU A 22 -8.30 -3.65 -4.73
C LEU A 22 -9.66 -3.72 -4.06
N GLU A 23 -9.82 -4.68 -3.16
CA GLU A 23 -11.07 -4.89 -2.44
C GLU A 23 -11.42 -3.67 -1.57
N LEU A 24 -10.43 -3.09 -0.87
CA LEU A 24 -10.65 -1.91 -0.05
C LEU A 24 -11.09 -0.72 -0.88
N VAL A 25 -10.40 -0.42 -2.00
CA VAL A 25 -10.78 0.69 -2.88
C VAL A 25 -12.19 0.47 -3.44
N SER A 26 -12.51 -0.76 -3.85
CA SER A 26 -13.84 -1.11 -4.35
C SER A 26 -14.93 -0.84 -3.32
N ARG A 27 -14.70 -1.21 -2.06
CA ARG A 27 -15.67 -0.99 -0.95
C ARG A 27 -15.79 0.48 -0.57
N VAL A 28 -14.67 1.19 -0.48
CA VAL A 28 -14.66 2.63 -0.15
C VAL A 28 -15.42 3.44 -1.19
N LEU A 29 -15.17 3.16 -2.46
CA LEU A 29 -15.75 3.91 -3.58
C LEU A 29 -17.05 3.31 -4.10
N LYS A 30 -17.51 2.18 -3.54
CA LYS A 30 -18.73 1.45 -3.96
C LYS A 30 -18.75 1.20 -5.48
N THR A 31 -17.61 0.87 -6.06
CA THR A 31 -17.48 0.64 -7.50
C THR A 31 -16.47 -0.47 -7.77
N PRO A 32 -16.71 -1.33 -8.77
CA PRO A 32 -15.75 -2.33 -9.19
C PRO A 32 -14.44 -1.70 -9.65
N VAL A 33 -13.33 -2.30 -9.24
CA VAL A 33 -11.99 -1.87 -9.64
C VAL A 33 -11.22 -3.01 -10.29
N LEU A 34 -10.32 -2.68 -11.18
CA LEU A 34 -9.42 -3.64 -11.82
C LEU A 34 -7.97 -3.35 -11.42
N TRP A 35 -7.17 -4.40 -11.37
CA TRP A 35 -5.72 -4.25 -11.25
C TRP A 35 -5.11 -3.68 -12.52
N GLN A 36 -4.14 -2.78 -12.35
CA GLN A 36 -3.39 -2.21 -13.46
C GLN A 36 -1.93 -1.97 -13.07
N LYS A 37 -1.04 -1.90 -14.05
CA LYS A 37 0.37 -1.51 -13.86
C LYS A 37 0.46 -0.11 -13.23
N GLN A 38 1.40 0.09 -12.32
CA GLN A 38 1.53 1.31 -11.51
C GLN A 38 1.40 2.62 -12.30
N TYR A 39 2.12 2.76 -13.40
CA TYR A 39 2.11 3.98 -14.21
C TYR A 39 0.82 4.20 -15.01
N LYS A 40 -0.04 3.17 -15.11
CA LYS A 40 -1.33 3.23 -15.77
C LYS A 40 -2.52 3.22 -14.82
N ALA A 41 -2.31 2.92 -13.55
CA ALA A 41 -3.37 2.85 -12.56
C ALA A 41 -3.92 4.24 -12.21
N ASP A 42 -5.21 4.32 -11.95
CA ASP A 42 -5.85 5.54 -11.47
C ASP A 42 -5.50 5.80 -9.99
N ILE A 43 -5.35 4.74 -9.20
CA ILE A 43 -4.98 4.81 -7.80
C ILE A 43 -3.79 3.91 -7.49
N ASN A 44 -2.80 4.46 -6.79
CA ASN A 44 -1.73 3.74 -6.11
C ASN A 44 -2.07 3.69 -4.62
N GLY A 45 -2.48 2.51 -4.14
CA GLY A 45 -3.03 2.33 -2.80
C GLY A 45 -2.01 1.81 -1.79
N ILE A 46 -2.45 0.83 -0.99
CA ILE A 46 -1.69 0.24 0.12
C ILE A 46 -0.35 -0.33 -0.36
N GLY A 47 0.65 -0.24 0.49
CA GLY A 47 1.97 -0.83 0.26
C GLY A 47 3.09 0.20 0.11
N SER A 48 4.33 -0.28 0.06
CA SER A 48 5.53 0.56 -0.13
C SER A 48 5.82 0.78 -1.62
N ASN A 49 4.81 1.16 -2.38
CA ASN A 49 4.80 1.12 -3.83
C ASN A 49 5.57 2.29 -4.48
N LEU A 50 5.84 3.36 -3.73
CA LEU A 50 6.44 4.57 -4.30
C LEU A 50 7.90 4.39 -4.69
N GLN A 51 8.60 3.42 -4.10
CA GLN A 51 10.01 3.17 -4.41
C GLN A 51 10.27 2.91 -5.90
N SER A 52 9.35 2.23 -6.59
CA SER A 52 9.50 1.96 -8.02
C SER A 52 9.52 3.24 -8.85
N LEU A 53 8.85 4.31 -8.41
CA LEU A 53 8.84 5.63 -9.06
C LEU A 53 10.17 6.39 -8.90
N ALA A 54 11.08 5.93 -8.05
CA ALA A 54 12.42 6.47 -7.97
C ALA A 54 13.27 6.12 -9.20
N THR A 55 12.94 5.04 -9.91
CA THR A 55 13.65 4.66 -11.14
C THR A 55 13.34 5.61 -12.30
N ALA A 56 14.34 5.96 -13.10
CA ALA A 56 14.18 6.88 -14.23
C ALA A 56 13.12 6.40 -15.23
N ASN A 57 13.11 5.10 -15.51
CA ASN A 57 12.17 4.51 -16.47
C ASN A 57 10.71 4.60 -15.98
N MET A 58 10.44 4.23 -14.73
CA MET A 58 9.08 4.31 -14.17
C MET A 58 8.61 5.75 -14.03
N ARG A 59 9.50 6.64 -13.59
CA ARG A 59 9.22 8.09 -13.51
C ARG A 59 8.87 8.67 -14.88
N ARG A 60 9.63 8.33 -15.93
CA ARG A 60 9.33 8.76 -17.31
C ARG A 60 7.97 8.26 -17.76
N ARG A 61 7.65 6.98 -17.56
CA ARG A 61 6.35 6.40 -17.94
C ARG A 61 5.20 7.06 -17.18
N PHE A 62 5.35 7.28 -15.90
CA PHE A 62 4.36 7.95 -15.08
C PHE A 62 4.13 9.39 -15.56
N PHE A 63 5.19 10.13 -15.85
CA PHE A 63 5.11 11.49 -16.38
C PHE A 63 4.45 11.57 -17.76
N ILE A 64 4.80 10.67 -18.68
CA ILE A 64 4.18 10.60 -20.01
C ILE A 64 2.66 10.39 -19.88
N GLN A 65 2.21 9.49 -19.01
CA GLN A 65 0.76 9.28 -18.78
C GLN A 65 0.07 10.54 -18.26
N GLN A 66 0.75 11.33 -17.41
CA GLN A 66 0.23 12.61 -16.91
C GLN A 66 0.05 13.65 -18.04
N ILE A 67 1.00 13.71 -18.98
CA ILE A 67 0.91 14.59 -20.15
C ILE A 67 -0.30 14.24 -21.03
N PHE A 68 -0.55 12.93 -21.22
CA PHE A 68 -1.73 12.45 -21.94
C PHE A 68 -3.04 12.50 -21.14
N GLY A 69 -3.08 13.32 -20.07
CA GLY A 69 -4.28 13.59 -19.28
C GLY A 69 -4.69 12.50 -18.30
N LYS A 70 -3.95 11.38 -18.23
CA LYS A 70 -4.23 10.34 -17.26
C LYS A 70 -3.75 10.77 -15.87
N LYS A 71 -4.69 10.91 -14.95
CA LYS A 71 -4.38 11.21 -13.55
C LYS A 71 -4.19 9.90 -12.78
N SER A 72 -3.08 9.80 -12.06
CA SER A 72 -2.81 8.67 -11.17
C SER A 72 -2.63 9.22 -9.76
N TYR A 73 -3.51 8.83 -8.86
CA TYR A 73 -3.55 9.33 -7.50
C TYR A 73 -2.76 8.44 -6.55
N ILE A 74 -2.10 9.04 -5.56
CA ILE A 74 -1.42 8.36 -4.46
C ILE A 74 -2.32 8.43 -3.24
N TRP A 75 -2.71 7.27 -2.72
CA TRP A 75 -3.59 7.16 -1.57
C TRP A 75 -2.96 6.28 -0.48
N GLY A 76 -2.22 6.90 0.43
CA GLY A 76 -1.61 6.24 1.58
C GLY A 76 -0.41 5.34 1.28
N SER A 77 0.09 5.34 0.05
CA SER A 77 1.31 4.59 -0.30
C SER A 77 2.53 5.13 0.42
N GLY A 78 3.46 4.21 0.74
CA GLY A 78 4.73 4.51 1.36
C GLY A 78 5.93 4.35 0.43
N ASN A 79 7.07 4.89 0.86
CA ASN A 79 8.38 4.61 0.30
C ASN A 79 9.17 3.73 1.27
N ILE A 80 9.75 2.63 0.79
CA ILE A 80 10.52 1.71 1.63
C ILE A 80 11.98 2.16 1.78
N SER A 81 12.45 3.04 0.92
CA SER A 81 13.82 3.53 0.92
C SER A 81 13.86 5.06 1.07
N ASN A 82 15.04 5.58 1.37
CA ASN A 82 15.28 7.02 1.41
C ASN A 82 15.50 7.66 0.02
N ASN A 83 15.29 6.89 -1.06
CA ASN A 83 15.43 7.40 -2.41
C ASN A 83 14.41 8.51 -2.68
N GLN A 84 14.92 9.59 -3.23
CA GLN A 84 14.10 10.75 -3.57
C GLN A 84 13.19 10.46 -4.76
N ILE A 85 11.91 10.83 -4.62
CA ILE A 85 10.87 10.62 -5.63
C ILE A 85 10.31 11.99 -6.04
N SER A 86 10.06 12.18 -7.31
CA SER A 86 9.34 13.36 -7.82
C SER A 86 7.91 12.97 -8.20
N LEU A 87 6.92 13.58 -7.56
CA LEU A 87 5.49 13.35 -7.79
C LEU A 87 4.76 14.68 -7.92
N PRO A 88 3.74 14.78 -8.78
CA PRO A 88 2.87 15.96 -8.82
C PRO A 88 2.07 16.07 -7.51
N HIS A 89 2.20 17.18 -6.80
CA HIS A 89 1.51 17.40 -5.52
C HIS A 89 0.00 17.18 -5.61
N LYS A 90 -0.63 17.70 -6.65
CA LYS A 90 -2.08 17.57 -6.89
C LYS A 90 -2.60 16.14 -6.99
N ASN A 91 -1.71 15.18 -7.19
CA ASN A 91 -2.08 13.76 -7.29
C ASN A 91 -1.90 13.00 -5.97
N ILE A 92 -1.43 13.67 -4.91
CA ILE A 92 -1.22 13.05 -3.61
C ILE A 92 -2.44 13.33 -2.74
N LEU A 93 -3.26 12.30 -2.51
CA LEU A 93 -4.42 12.37 -1.62
C LEU A 93 -4.00 12.12 -0.17
N ALA A 94 -3.12 11.16 0.05
CA ALA A 94 -2.52 10.85 1.33
C ALA A 94 -1.18 10.14 1.14
N LEU A 95 -0.30 10.23 2.13
CA LEU A 95 0.95 9.47 2.23
C LEU A 95 0.89 8.59 3.46
N ARG A 96 1.64 7.48 3.47
CA ARG A 96 1.68 6.61 4.65
C ARG A 96 2.13 7.34 5.91
N GLY A 97 3.06 8.26 5.80
CA GLY A 97 3.55 9.02 6.93
C GLY A 97 4.65 10.02 6.60
N PRO A 98 5.14 10.74 7.63
CA PRO A 98 6.10 11.82 7.45
C PRO A 98 7.44 11.36 6.88
N LEU A 99 7.87 10.14 7.12
CA LEU A 99 9.10 9.60 6.52
C LEU A 99 8.98 9.50 5.00
N THR A 100 7.83 9.02 4.50
CA THR A 100 7.55 9.01 3.06
C THR A 100 7.51 10.44 2.49
N HIS A 101 6.87 11.37 3.19
CA HIS A 101 6.80 12.77 2.77
C HIS A 101 8.20 13.38 2.57
N LYS A 102 9.13 13.13 3.49
CA LYS A 102 10.53 13.60 3.39
C LYS A 102 11.25 13.10 2.13
N THR A 103 10.83 12.00 1.56
CA THR A 103 11.45 11.47 0.33
C THR A 103 10.86 12.05 -0.95
N ILE A 104 9.80 12.86 -0.87
CA ILE A 104 9.19 13.45 -2.07
C ILE A 104 9.81 14.82 -2.32
N LYS A 105 10.45 14.93 -3.47
CA LYS A 105 11.00 16.21 -3.96
C LYS A 105 9.93 17.23 -4.18
N ASN A 106 9.92 18.31 -4.52
CA ASN A 106 8.91 19.24 -5.04
C ASN A 106 7.66 19.45 -4.16
N ILE A 107 7.66 18.92 -2.94
CA ILE A 107 6.59 19.15 -1.97
C ILE A 107 7.22 19.77 -0.72
N SER A 108 6.69 20.91 -0.32
CA SER A 108 7.08 21.50 0.96
C SER A 108 6.72 20.57 2.11
N HIS A 109 7.65 20.32 3.01
CA HIS A 109 7.36 19.56 4.24
C HIS A 109 6.30 20.24 5.12
N LYS A 110 6.01 21.52 4.88
CA LYS A 110 4.92 22.26 5.52
C LYS A 110 3.58 22.10 4.80
N ALA A 111 3.53 21.46 3.62
CA ALA A 111 2.27 21.23 2.94
C ALA A 111 1.37 20.32 3.78
N SER A 112 0.11 20.68 3.92
CA SER A 112 -0.89 19.88 4.60
C SER A 112 -1.25 18.67 3.73
N ILE A 113 -0.63 17.53 4.01
CA ILE A 113 -0.92 16.24 3.37
C ILE A 113 -1.43 15.29 4.44
N ALA A 114 -2.55 14.62 4.17
CA ALA A 114 -3.05 13.59 5.06
C ALA A 114 -2.06 12.42 5.17
N TYR A 115 -1.87 11.92 6.40
CA TYR A 115 -1.07 10.73 6.64
C TYR A 115 -1.97 9.57 7.08
N GLY A 116 -1.66 8.41 6.59
CA GLY A 116 -2.30 7.16 6.97
C GLY A 116 -2.15 6.09 5.92
N ASP A 117 -2.09 4.85 6.39
CA ASP A 117 -2.20 3.68 5.51
C ASP A 117 -3.69 3.37 5.35
N PRO A 118 -4.22 3.28 4.12
CA PRO A 118 -5.64 2.96 3.91
C PRO A 118 -6.05 1.62 4.53
N GLY A 119 -5.11 0.71 4.78
CA GLY A 119 -5.36 -0.54 5.50
C GLY A 119 -6.03 -0.35 6.87
N ILE A 120 -5.86 0.81 7.51
CA ILE A 120 -6.55 1.12 8.78
C ILE A 120 -8.07 1.14 8.63
N LEU A 121 -8.58 1.37 7.42
CA LEU A 121 -10.01 1.38 7.12
C LEU A 121 -10.60 -0.04 7.05
N PHE A 122 -9.75 -1.07 7.07
CA PHE A 122 -10.20 -2.44 6.96
C PHE A 122 -11.29 -2.79 7.98
N GLY A 123 -11.05 -2.44 9.25
CA GLY A 123 -12.02 -2.70 10.32
C GLY A 123 -13.38 -2.01 10.15
N ARG A 124 -13.45 -0.95 9.33
CA ARG A 124 -14.72 -0.25 9.01
C ARG A 124 -15.51 -0.95 7.91
N TYR A 125 -14.83 -1.54 6.93
CA TYR A 125 -15.46 -2.08 5.72
C TYR A 125 -15.63 -3.59 5.75
N TRP A 126 -15.03 -4.29 6.73
CA TRP A 126 -15.26 -5.69 6.99
C TRP A 126 -15.83 -5.87 8.39
N PRO A 127 -17.06 -6.35 8.51
CA PRO A 127 -17.66 -6.58 9.83
C PRO A 127 -16.89 -7.70 10.57
N LYS A 128 -16.86 -7.60 11.88
CA LYS A 128 -16.41 -8.70 12.70
C LYS A 128 -17.39 -9.88 12.52
N THR A 129 -16.90 -10.99 12.00
CA THR A 129 -17.71 -12.15 11.69
C THR A 129 -17.70 -13.21 12.81
N SER A 130 -16.82 -13.08 13.79
CA SER A 130 -16.69 -14.02 14.90
C SER A 130 -16.25 -13.33 16.19
N GLN A 131 -16.56 -13.98 17.32
CA GLN A 131 -15.95 -13.62 18.60
C GLN A 131 -14.45 -13.95 18.57
N ALA A 132 -13.66 -13.21 19.33
CA ALA A 132 -12.26 -13.53 19.52
C ALA A 132 -12.15 -14.92 20.17
N VAL A 133 -11.44 -15.81 19.49
CA VAL A 133 -11.19 -17.18 19.97
C VAL A 133 -9.89 -17.27 20.76
N PHE A 134 -9.00 -16.32 20.55
CA PHE A 134 -7.68 -16.24 21.18
C PHE A 134 -7.45 -14.83 21.72
N ASP A 135 -6.84 -14.75 22.90
CA ASP A 135 -6.45 -13.47 23.49
C ASP A 135 -5.29 -12.82 22.72
N VAL A 136 -4.39 -13.65 22.23
CA VAL A 136 -3.22 -13.20 21.46
C VAL A 136 -3.05 -14.07 20.20
N GLY A 137 -2.90 -13.41 19.07
CA GLY A 137 -2.54 -14.02 17.80
C GLY A 137 -1.22 -13.43 17.28
N LEU A 138 -0.31 -14.28 16.84
CA LEU A 138 0.96 -13.86 16.24
C LEU A 138 1.00 -14.19 14.75
N VAL A 139 1.15 -13.15 13.92
CA VAL A 139 1.35 -13.30 12.49
C VAL A 139 2.82 -13.00 12.16
N LEU A 140 3.58 -14.05 11.91
CA LEU A 140 4.99 -13.90 11.57
C LEU A 140 5.18 -13.30 10.17
N HIS A 141 6.18 -12.45 10.04
CA HIS A 141 6.65 -12.04 8.73
C HIS A 141 7.21 -13.26 7.97
N TYR A 142 7.03 -13.32 6.66
CA TYR A 142 7.44 -14.50 5.87
C TYR A 142 8.93 -14.87 5.99
N LYS A 143 9.79 -13.90 6.34
CA LYS A 143 11.21 -14.15 6.61
C LYS A 143 11.46 -14.83 7.96
N ASP A 144 10.52 -14.70 8.89
CA ASP A 144 10.64 -15.12 10.26
C ASP A 144 9.82 -16.40 10.54
N CYS A 145 9.21 -17.00 9.49
CA CYS A 145 8.43 -18.23 9.62
C CYS A 145 9.23 -19.41 10.21
N HIS A 146 10.54 -19.41 10.05
CA HIS A 146 11.43 -20.43 10.64
C HIS A 146 11.44 -20.39 12.18
N LEU A 147 11.08 -19.26 12.80
CA LEU A 147 11.00 -19.10 14.25
C LEU A 147 9.71 -19.68 14.84
N SER A 148 8.75 -20.11 14.02
CA SER A 148 7.43 -20.56 14.48
C SER A 148 7.50 -21.73 15.47
N CYS A 149 8.39 -22.70 15.23
CA CYS A 149 8.55 -23.85 16.10
C CYS A 149 9.13 -23.47 17.47
N ASP A 150 10.11 -22.54 17.50
CA ASP A 150 10.74 -22.13 18.74
C ASP A 150 9.80 -21.25 19.57
N ILE A 151 9.04 -20.37 18.90
CA ILE A 151 8.01 -19.56 19.58
C ILE A 151 6.93 -20.44 20.18
N LYS A 152 6.46 -21.49 19.48
CA LYS A 152 5.49 -22.44 20.03
C LYS A 152 5.98 -23.23 21.23
N LYS A 153 7.28 -23.55 21.27
CA LYS A 153 7.89 -24.22 22.42
C LYS A 153 7.93 -23.31 23.66
N LEU A 154 8.25 -22.03 23.44
CA LEU A 154 8.35 -21.04 24.51
C LEU A 154 6.98 -20.55 24.99
N TYR A 155 6.00 -20.48 24.10
CA TYR A 155 4.67 -19.92 24.32
C TYR A 155 3.61 -20.81 23.68
N PRO A 156 3.31 -21.97 24.27
CA PRO A 156 2.37 -22.95 23.67
C PRO A 156 0.95 -22.43 23.52
N GLU A 157 0.56 -21.42 24.31
CA GLU A 157 -0.74 -20.75 24.27
C GLU A 157 -0.92 -19.82 23.07
N ILE A 158 0.17 -19.39 22.42
CA ILE A 158 0.10 -18.49 21.27
C ILE A 158 -0.31 -19.27 20.00
N LYS A 159 -1.30 -18.75 19.31
CA LYS A 159 -1.67 -19.24 17.97
C LYS A 159 -0.84 -18.50 16.92
N ILE A 160 -0.14 -19.29 16.09
CA ILE A 160 0.70 -18.79 14.99
C ILE A 160 0.09 -19.24 13.67
#